data_384d6985ce2505f9605aa48d733d2e5e
#
_entry.id   384d6985ce2505f9605aa48d733d2e5e
#
_cell.length_a   1.000
_cell.length_b   1.000
_cell.length_c   1.000
_cell.angle_alpha   90.00
_cell.angle_beta   90.00
_cell.angle_gamma   90.00
#
_symmetry.space_group_name_H-M   'P 1'
#
loop_
_entity.id
_entity.type
_entity.pdbx_description
1 polymer ?
#
loop_
_entity_poly.entity_id
_entity_poly.type
_entity_poly.pdbx_seq_one_letter_code
_entity_poly.pdbx_strand_id
1 'polypeptide(L)'
;TIEIPGATDATTILEEMGKPGSLYFIKQTNDDGTENYTYDSSTGEELKTYETSFFVHIVSKPTKDDYEEFNEHDRTKARLIVDGYTTDPETIVAGESFNLLLTVKNASSSVSASDILLTTESEKVSDSPVFTTESGSSSVAIHSLGAGASAQVSFRMTSRSGVDQRSYGLTIKANYDSPEFKNAEGTMSVDIPVKQIPRLNTGTFEVMPDSISVGEESNVMFGINNTGKVTLYNVMARFEADSIQTTDTYVGNIKSGETGNVDCMVTGSAPTTDDGKVKVIISYEDENGEVSEVEKELTLYVSEPAPDMDDMDMSGMDEMPQEEPGPVQKYGKIILAAVVIVGAVVGITVFRKHRKRKKDAALLANEDEVNEEPDETVDKESKNP
;
A
#
# COMPACT_ATOMS: atom_id res chain seq x y z
N THR A 1 -39.69 17.83 12.66
CA THR A 1 -39.33 19.18 12.16
C THR A 1 -37.82 19.19 12.00
N ILE A 2 -37.33 19.42 10.81
CA ILE A 2 -35.90 19.51 10.53
C ILE A 2 -35.54 20.99 10.58
N GLU A 3 -34.68 21.39 11.50
CA GLU A 3 -34.09 22.72 11.52
C GLU A 3 -32.68 22.64 10.97
N ILE A 4 -32.43 23.30 9.86
CA ILE A 4 -31.12 23.48 9.29
C ILE A 4 -30.67 24.88 9.65
N PRO A 5 -29.61 25.06 10.45
CA PRO A 5 -29.14 26.40 10.81
C PRO A 5 -28.81 27.23 9.58
N GLY A 6 -29.45 28.39 9.43
CA GLY A 6 -29.25 29.28 8.29
C GLY A 6 -30.09 29.00 7.05
N ALA A 7 -30.94 27.99 7.03
CA ALA A 7 -31.84 27.70 5.95
C ALA A 7 -33.21 28.35 6.16
N THR A 8 -33.67 29.12 5.22
CA THR A 8 -35.02 29.75 5.24
C THR A 8 -36.13 28.82 4.75
N ASP A 9 -35.78 27.75 4.05
CA ASP A 9 -36.70 26.74 3.54
C ASP A 9 -36.03 25.37 3.42
N ALA A 10 -36.38 24.46 4.34
CA ALA A 10 -35.85 23.09 4.39
C ALA A 10 -36.32 22.24 3.20
N THR A 11 -37.45 22.58 2.60
CA THR A 11 -38.05 21.83 1.49
C THR A 11 -37.20 21.99 0.23
N THR A 12 -36.76 23.20 -0.06
CA THR A 12 -35.91 23.51 -1.21
C THR A 12 -34.54 22.79 -1.12
N ILE A 13 -33.95 22.71 0.08
CA ILE A 13 -32.67 21.99 0.28
C ILE A 13 -32.85 20.50 0.09
N LEU A 14 -33.96 19.92 0.55
CA LEU A 14 -34.25 18.51 0.36
C LEU A 14 -34.51 18.15 -1.12
N GLU A 15 -35.10 19.08 -1.88
CA GLU A 15 -35.28 18.93 -3.34
C GLU A 15 -33.95 19.05 -4.10
N GLU A 16 -33.05 19.94 -3.68
CA GLU A 16 -31.70 20.08 -4.30
C GLU A 16 -30.77 18.91 -4.00
N MET A 17 -30.91 18.28 -2.83
CA MET A 17 -30.11 17.10 -2.45
C MET A 17 -30.54 15.82 -3.19
N GLY A 18 -31.54 15.89 -4.05
CA GLY A 18 -32.16 14.71 -4.67
C GLY A 18 -33.02 13.97 -3.65
N LYS A 19 -33.98 13.19 -4.07
CA LYS A 19 -34.98 12.51 -3.20
C LYS A 19 -34.30 11.47 -2.27
N PRO A 20 -33.76 11.84 -1.13
CA PRO A 20 -33.16 10.89 -0.23
C PRO A 20 -34.22 10.13 0.52
N GLY A 21 -33.96 8.91 0.84
CA GLY A 21 -34.61 8.25 1.97
C GLY A 21 -34.44 9.12 3.22
N SER A 22 -35.02 8.73 4.32
CA SER A 22 -35.06 9.54 5.54
C SER A 22 -33.65 9.93 6.01
N LEU A 23 -33.30 11.20 5.86
CA LEU A 23 -32.09 11.77 6.43
C LEU A 23 -32.45 12.33 7.80
N TYR A 24 -31.79 11.86 8.85
CA TYR A 24 -31.99 12.34 10.21
C TYR A 24 -30.86 13.30 10.58
N PHE A 25 -31.22 14.55 10.86
CA PHE A 25 -30.31 15.53 11.46
C PHE A 25 -30.50 15.50 12.98
N ILE A 26 -29.41 15.44 13.70
CA ILE A 26 -29.43 15.59 15.16
C ILE A 26 -29.57 17.08 15.45
N LYS A 27 -30.54 17.46 16.28
CA LYS A 27 -30.68 18.84 16.74
C LYS A 27 -29.42 19.25 17.51
N GLN A 28 -29.00 20.47 17.34
CA GLN A 28 -27.89 21.05 18.11
C GLN A 28 -28.18 21.07 19.61
N THR A 29 -29.45 21.21 19.97
CA THR A 29 -29.92 21.21 21.35
C THR A 29 -31.04 20.21 21.54
N ASN A 30 -31.08 19.59 22.70
CA ASN A 30 -32.19 18.77 23.17
C ASN A 30 -33.44 19.63 23.44
N ASP A 31 -34.61 18.99 23.63
CA ASP A 31 -35.86 19.71 23.91
C ASP A 31 -35.88 20.41 25.28
N ASP A 32 -34.92 20.08 26.16
CA ASP A 32 -34.67 20.74 27.44
C ASP A 32 -33.71 21.93 27.37
N GLY A 33 -33.17 22.21 26.15
CA GLY A 33 -32.24 23.30 25.91
C GLY A 33 -30.77 22.92 26.16
N THR A 34 -30.45 21.69 26.50
CA THR A 34 -29.06 21.20 26.62
C THR A 34 -28.46 20.91 25.25
N GLU A 35 -27.16 21.16 25.10
CA GLU A 35 -26.45 20.86 23.84
C GLU A 35 -26.34 19.36 23.62
N ASN A 36 -26.54 18.93 22.36
CA ASN A 36 -26.36 17.54 21.94
C ASN A 36 -24.91 17.14 21.71
N TYR A 37 -23.99 18.10 21.87
CA TYR A 37 -22.55 17.89 21.72
C TYR A 37 -21.85 18.24 23.02
N THR A 38 -20.77 17.54 23.28
CA THR A 38 -19.83 17.89 24.34
C THR A 38 -18.58 18.49 23.71
N TYR A 39 -18.22 19.70 24.13
CA TYR A 39 -16.98 20.35 23.74
C TYR A 39 -15.91 20.13 24.80
N ASP A 40 -14.65 20.08 24.38
CA ASP A 40 -13.55 20.17 25.34
C ASP A 40 -13.58 21.57 25.97
N SER A 41 -13.82 21.62 27.27
CA SER A 41 -13.93 22.89 28.02
C SER A 41 -12.61 23.67 28.07
N SER A 42 -11.47 23.04 27.71
CA SER A 42 -10.14 23.64 27.70
C SER A 42 -9.74 24.23 26.36
N THR A 43 -10.19 23.66 25.26
CA THR A 43 -9.83 24.04 23.88
C THR A 43 -10.98 24.68 23.10
N GLY A 44 -12.22 24.44 23.50
CA GLY A 44 -13.41 24.84 22.75
C GLY A 44 -13.62 24.01 21.48
N GLU A 45 -12.83 22.95 21.29
CA GLU A 45 -12.96 22.02 20.16
C GLU A 45 -13.97 20.93 20.49
N GLU A 46 -14.68 20.48 19.45
CA GLU A 46 -15.64 19.38 19.55
C GLU A 46 -14.94 18.08 19.97
N LEU A 47 -15.33 17.51 21.11
CA LEU A 47 -14.76 16.28 21.61
C LEU A 47 -15.15 15.09 20.72
N LYS A 48 -14.27 14.78 19.77
CA LYS A 48 -14.27 13.55 18.96
C LYS A 48 -15.56 13.29 18.21
N THR A 49 -15.62 13.75 16.99
CA THR A 49 -16.40 13.10 15.94
C THR A 49 -15.79 11.73 15.67
N TYR A 50 -16.50 10.66 16.06
CA TYR A 50 -16.21 9.35 15.51
C TYR A 50 -16.84 9.33 14.13
N GLU A 51 -16.06 9.41 13.08
CA GLU A 51 -16.53 9.10 11.72
C GLU A 51 -16.76 7.59 11.65
N THR A 52 -18.01 7.20 11.84
CA THR A 52 -18.46 5.84 11.53
C THR A 52 -19.11 5.90 10.15
N SER A 53 -18.50 5.28 9.18
CA SER A 53 -19.13 5.05 7.89
C SER A 53 -20.16 3.95 8.05
N PHE A 54 -21.44 4.29 8.02
CA PHE A 54 -22.50 3.30 7.86
C PHE A 54 -23.08 3.46 6.46
N PHE A 55 -23.25 2.33 5.81
CA PHE A 55 -23.93 2.30 4.52
C PHE A 55 -25.43 2.44 4.75
N VAL A 56 -25.99 3.57 4.32
CA VAL A 56 -27.44 3.73 4.24
C VAL A 56 -27.87 3.23 2.87
N HIS A 57 -28.56 2.10 2.85
CA HIS A 57 -29.26 1.69 1.64
C HIS A 57 -30.46 2.61 1.44
N ILE A 58 -30.28 3.64 0.61
CA ILE A 58 -31.36 4.56 0.26
C ILE A 58 -32.19 3.86 -0.82
N VAL A 59 -33.25 3.22 -0.44
CA VAL A 59 -34.29 2.84 -1.39
C VAL A 59 -35.04 4.12 -1.73
N SER A 60 -34.74 4.69 -2.89
CA SER A 60 -35.53 5.83 -3.40
C SER A 60 -36.98 5.35 -3.55
N LYS A 61 -37.91 6.07 -2.92
CA LYS A 61 -39.30 5.91 -3.26
C LYS A 61 -39.43 6.32 -4.73
N PRO A 62 -39.95 5.46 -5.60
CA PRO A 62 -40.12 5.83 -7.01
C PRO A 62 -40.89 7.14 -7.09
N THR A 63 -40.45 8.06 -7.94
CA THR A 63 -41.15 9.31 -8.21
C THR A 63 -42.49 8.98 -8.85
N LYS A 64 -43.42 9.90 -8.78
CA LYS A 64 -44.77 9.72 -9.36
C LYS A 64 -44.71 9.47 -10.88
N ASP A 65 -43.59 9.84 -11.54
CA ASP A 65 -43.32 9.63 -12.96
C ASP A 65 -42.71 8.25 -13.26
N ASP A 66 -42.17 7.52 -12.20
CA ASP A 66 -41.72 6.15 -12.30
C ASP A 66 -42.85 5.13 -12.02
N TYR A 67 -44.03 5.57 -11.63
CA TYR A 67 -45.22 4.74 -11.73
C TYR A 67 -45.62 4.69 -13.21
N GLU A 68 -45.12 3.69 -13.92
CA GLU A 68 -45.83 3.22 -15.10
C GLU A 68 -47.29 3.14 -14.74
N GLU A 69 -48.19 3.75 -15.55
CA GLU A 69 -49.62 3.68 -15.30
C GLU A 69 -49.97 2.26 -14.96
N PHE A 70 -50.62 2.06 -13.79
CA PHE A 70 -50.99 0.76 -13.28
C PHE A 70 -51.83 0.03 -14.34
N ASN A 71 -51.15 -0.84 -15.11
CA ASN A 71 -51.80 -1.66 -16.13
C ASN A 71 -52.42 -2.85 -15.41
N GLU A 72 -53.71 -3.14 -15.62
CA GLU A 72 -54.35 -4.33 -15.07
C GLU A 72 -53.58 -5.63 -15.36
N HIS A 73 -52.84 -5.66 -16.47
CA HIS A 73 -51.98 -6.79 -16.83
C HIS A 73 -50.75 -6.95 -15.93
N ASP A 74 -50.34 -5.95 -15.19
CA ASP A 74 -49.22 -6.05 -14.23
C ASP A 74 -49.57 -6.95 -13.02
N ARG A 75 -50.81 -7.21 -12.78
CA ARG A 75 -51.23 -8.17 -11.75
C ARG A 75 -50.99 -9.62 -12.14
N THR A 76 -50.83 -9.91 -13.39
CA THR A 76 -50.63 -11.25 -13.91
C THR A 76 -49.16 -11.58 -14.18
N LYS A 77 -48.27 -10.62 -14.00
CA LYS A 77 -46.82 -10.79 -14.16
C LYS A 77 -46.20 -11.38 -12.88
N ALA A 78 -45.39 -12.41 -13.04
CA ALA A 78 -44.61 -12.94 -11.91
C ALA A 78 -43.58 -11.88 -11.46
N ARG A 79 -43.19 -11.92 -10.20
CA ARG A 79 -42.22 -11.00 -9.60
C ARG A 79 -41.06 -11.79 -9.04
N LEU A 80 -39.95 -11.79 -9.73
CA LEU A 80 -38.74 -12.46 -9.27
C LEU A 80 -37.93 -11.52 -8.37
N ILE A 81 -37.53 -12.04 -7.21
CA ILE A 81 -36.65 -11.35 -6.26
C ILE A 81 -35.49 -12.29 -5.84
N VAL A 82 -34.40 -11.72 -5.36
CA VAL A 82 -33.42 -12.46 -4.59
C VAL A 82 -33.88 -12.45 -3.12
N ASP A 83 -34.18 -13.61 -2.58
CA ASP A 83 -34.62 -13.81 -1.19
C ASP A 83 -33.40 -13.88 -0.24
N GLY A 84 -32.23 -14.21 -0.78
CA GLY A 84 -30.95 -14.24 -0.08
C GLY A 84 -29.84 -14.81 -0.94
N TYR A 85 -28.62 -14.66 -0.45
CA TYR A 85 -27.46 -15.28 -1.06
C TYR A 85 -26.47 -15.78 0.00
N THR A 86 -25.63 -16.73 -0.39
CA THR A 86 -24.46 -17.15 0.38
C THR A 86 -23.26 -17.29 -0.55
N THR A 87 -22.07 -17.17 0.01
CA THR A 87 -20.81 -17.33 -0.72
C THR A 87 -19.96 -18.43 -0.08
N ASP A 88 -19.21 -19.13 -0.90
CA ASP A 88 -18.22 -20.11 -0.46
C ASP A 88 -16.89 -19.84 -1.19
N PRO A 89 -15.86 -19.36 -0.46
CA PRO A 89 -15.82 -19.06 0.98
C PRO A 89 -16.74 -17.91 1.40
N GLU A 90 -17.11 -17.86 2.69
CA GLU A 90 -17.99 -16.83 3.27
C GLU A 90 -17.35 -15.42 3.13
N THR A 91 -16.05 -15.35 3.34
CA THR A 91 -15.26 -14.13 3.12
C THR A 91 -14.63 -14.17 1.75
N ILE A 92 -14.99 -13.23 0.89
CA ILE A 92 -14.42 -13.09 -0.45
C ILE A 92 -13.20 -12.19 -0.37
N VAL A 93 -12.05 -12.74 -0.74
CA VAL A 93 -10.80 -12.01 -0.85
C VAL A 93 -10.60 -11.54 -2.30
N ALA A 94 -10.17 -10.29 -2.47
CA ALA A 94 -9.91 -9.75 -3.80
C ALA A 94 -8.85 -10.54 -4.55
N GLY A 95 -9.16 -10.97 -5.76
CA GLY A 95 -8.33 -11.82 -6.60
C GLY A 95 -8.62 -13.32 -6.49
N GLU A 96 -9.48 -13.73 -5.57
CA GLU A 96 -9.84 -15.13 -5.37
C GLU A 96 -11.18 -15.49 -6.01
N SER A 97 -11.36 -16.77 -6.22
CA SER A 97 -12.57 -17.37 -6.75
C SER A 97 -13.50 -17.79 -5.63
N PHE A 98 -14.80 -17.66 -5.85
CA PHE A 98 -15.83 -18.05 -4.93
C PHE A 98 -17.06 -18.59 -5.66
N ASN A 99 -17.86 -19.37 -4.94
CA ASN A 99 -19.17 -19.80 -5.41
C ASN A 99 -20.24 -18.87 -4.81
N LEU A 100 -21.01 -18.22 -5.66
CA LEU A 100 -22.18 -17.44 -5.27
C LEU A 100 -23.41 -18.33 -5.41
N LEU A 101 -24.12 -18.58 -4.30
CA LEU A 101 -25.38 -19.29 -4.28
C LEU A 101 -26.50 -18.29 -4.05
N LEU A 102 -27.34 -18.06 -5.05
CA LEU A 102 -28.49 -17.16 -4.98
C LEU A 102 -29.78 -17.96 -4.76
N THR A 103 -30.60 -17.50 -3.83
CA THR A 103 -31.99 -17.98 -3.67
C THR A 103 -32.92 -17.02 -4.38
N VAL A 104 -33.44 -17.43 -5.53
CA VAL A 104 -34.39 -16.64 -6.32
C VAL A 104 -35.80 -17.09 -5.97
N LYS A 105 -36.69 -16.15 -5.66
CA LYS A 105 -38.05 -16.38 -5.25
C LYS A 105 -39.02 -15.65 -6.19
N ASN A 106 -40.09 -16.33 -6.53
CA ASN A 106 -41.24 -15.70 -7.15
C ASN A 106 -42.14 -15.11 -6.05
N ALA A 107 -42.09 -13.81 -5.85
CA ALA A 107 -42.87 -13.08 -4.85
C ALA A 107 -44.34 -12.92 -5.22
N SER A 108 -44.75 -13.33 -6.42
CA SER A 108 -46.18 -13.36 -6.78
C SER A 108 -46.91 -14.43 -5.97
N SER A 109 -48.10 -14.12 -5.47
CA SER A 109 -48.92 -15.06 -4.74
C SER A 109 -49.80 -15.97 -5.62
N SER A 110 -49.91 -15.66 -6.92
CA SER A 110 -50.86 -16.34 -7.82
C SER A 110 -50.31 -16.67 -9.20
N VAL A 111 -49.15 -16.09 -9.61
CA VAL A 111 -48.65 -16.20 -10.97
C VAL A 111 -47.32 -16.93 -10.98
N SER A 112 -47.18 -17.92 -11.84
CA SER A 112 -45.91 -18.64 -12.06
C SER A 112 -45.01 -17.94 -13.08
N ALA A 113 -43.71 -18.15 -12.98
CA ALA A 113 -42.72 -17.83 -14.01
C ALA A 113 -42.20 -19.13 -14.66
N SER A 114 -41.90 -19.10 -15.95
CA SER A 114 -41.29 -20.20 -16.68
C SER A 114 -40.20 -19.67 -17.60
N ASP A 115 -39.35 -20.57 -18.09
CA ASP A 115 -38.26 -20.27 -19.01
C ASP A 115 -37.37 -19.07 -18.54
N ILE A 116 -37.06 -19.11 -17.24
CA ILE A 116 -36.36 -18.01 -16.55
C ILE A 116 -34.89 -18.06 -16.89
N LEU A 117 -34.38 -17.03 -17.56
CA LEU A 117 -32.96 -16.83 -17.82
C LEU A 117 -32.45 -15.73 -16.90
N LEU A 118 -31.54 -16.09 -15.99
CA LEU A 118 -30.87 -15.15 -15.10
C LEU A 118 -29.50 -14.80 -15.68
N THR A 119 -29.20 -13.52 -15.81
CA THR A 119 -27.90 -13.04 -16.28
C THR A 119 -27.30 -12.09 -15.26
N THR A 120 -26.05 -12.30 -14.89
CA THR A 120 -25.34 -11.47 -13.93
C THR A 120 -24.56 -10.38 -14.65
N GLU A 121 -24.60 -9.16 -14.10
CA GLU A 121 -23.83 -8.01 -14.52
C GLU A 121 -23.16 -7.38 -13.31
N SER A 122 -21.82 -7.41 -13.27
CA SER A 122 -21.04 -6.88 -12.17
C SER A 122 -20.86 -5.38 -12.26
N GLU A 123 -20.85 -4.71 -11.12
CA GLU A 123 -20.35 -3.36 -11.00
C GLU A 123 -18.97 -3.23 -11.67
N LYS A 124 -18.70 -2.09 -12.28
CA LYS A 124 -17.42 -1.81 -12.94
C LYS A 124 -16.62 -0.80 -12.15
N VAL A 125 -15.33 -1.08 -12.01
CA VAL A 125 -14.33 -0.15 -11.48
C VAL A 125 -13.30 0.09 -12.59
N SER A 126 -13.10 1.35 -12.98
CA SER A 126 -12.22 1.71 -14.12
C SER A 126 -12.56 0.90 -15.38
N ASP A 127 -13.82 0.91 -15.79
CA ASP A 127 -14.39 0.25 -16.96
C ASP A 127 -14.28 -1.30 -17.00
N SER A 128 -13.81 -1.91 -15.93
CA SER A 128 -13.67 -3.36 -15.83
C SER A 128 -14.58 -3.94 -14.75
N PRO A 129 -15.24 -5.08 -14.97
CA PRO A 129 -16.11 -5.70 -14.00
C PRO A 129 -15.30 -6.14 -12.77
N VAL A 130 -15.92 -6.02 -11.59
CA VAL A 130 -15.33 -6.48 -10.32
C VAL A 130 -15.41 -8.00 -10.22
N PHE A 131 -16.53 -8.58 -10.63
CA PHE A 131 -16.76 -10.02 -10.63
C PHE A 131 -16.84 -10.54 -12.06
N THR A 132 -16.16 -11.64 -12.34
CA THR A 132 -16.20 -12.35 -13.62
C THR A 132 -16.55 -13.81 -13.38
N THR A 133 -17.33 -14.40 -14.26
CA THR A 133 -17.67 -15.83 -14.18
C THR A 133 -16.55 -16.69 -14.77
N GLU A 134 -16.13 -17.71 -14.06
CA GLU A 134 -15.07 -18.64 -14.52
C GLU A 134 -15.50 -19.48 -15.72
N SER A 135 -16.80 -19.84 -15.79
CA SER A 135 -17.35 -20.62 -16.90
C SER A 135 -17.42 -19.87 -18.23
N GLY A 136 -17.14 -18.56 -18.22
CA GLY A 136 -17.34 -17.68 -19.37
C GLY A 136 -18.81 -17.40 -19.70
N SER A 137 -19.77 -18.04 -19.01
CA SER A 137 -21.20 -17.79 -19.10
C SER A 137 -21.69 -17.03 -17.86
N SER A 138 -22.26 -15.87 -18.05
CA SER A 138 -22.89 -15.07 -17.00
C SER A 138 -24.38 -15.42 -16.80
N SER A 139 -24.87 -16.49 -17.43
CA SER A 139 -26.28 -16.82 -17.44
C SER A 139 -26.57 -18.23 -16.93
N VAL A 140 -27.66 -18.38 -16.18
CA VAL A 140 -28.20 -19.63 -15.69
C VAL A 140 -29.71 -19.67 -15.92
N ALA A 141 -30.24 -20.84 -16.30
CA ALA A 141 -31.66 -21.00 -16.53
C ALA A 141 -32.36 -21.75 -15.38
N ILE A 142 -33.57 -21.31 -15.05
CA ILE A 142 -34.53 -22.01 -14.19
C ILE A 142 -35.74 -22.35 -15.05
N HIS A 143 -36.10 -23.65 -15.11
CA HIS A 143 -37.21 -24.08 -15.98
C HIS A 143 -38.54 -23.47 -15.58
N SER A 144 -38.89 -23.51 -14.32
CA SER A 144 -40.14 -22.90 -13.84
C SER A 144 -40.09 -22.60 -12.34
N LEU A 145 -40.83 -21.59 -11.92
CA LEU A 145 -40.95 -21.17 -10.53
C LEU A 145 -42.42 -20.82 -10.23
N GLY A 146 -43.10 -21.68 -9.50
CA GLY A 146 -44.48 -21.45 -9.10
C GLY A 146 -44.65 -20.21 -8.24
N ALA A 147 -45.90 -19.76 -8.06
CA ALA A 147 -46.19 -18.64 -7.18
C ALA A 147 -45.70 -18.92 -5.74
N GLY A 148 -44.96 -17.99 -5.15
CA GLY A 148 -44.37 -18.10 -3.83
C GLY A 148 -43.18 -19.08 -3.70
N ALA A 149 -42.84 -19.80 -4.77
CA ALA A 149 -41.74 -20.78 -4.78
C ALA A 149 -40.36 -20.11 -4.90
N SER A 150 -39.36 -20.83 -4.39
CA SER A 150 -37.95 -20.40 -4.49
C SER A 150 -37.12 -21.50 -5.18
N ALA A 151 -36.03 -21.08 -5.87
CA ALA A 151 -35.03 -21.97 -6.43
C ALA A 151 -33.64 -21.41 -6.14
N GLN A 152 -32.69 -22.32 -5.99
CA GLN A 152 -31.28 -21.92 -5.81
C GLN A 152 -30.53 -22.06 -7.15
N VAL A 153 -29.70 -21.07 -7.43
CA VAL A 153 -28.77 -21.06 -8.57
C VAL A 153 -27.38 -20.71 -8.09
N SER A 154 -26.37 -21.28 -8.71
CA SER A 154 -24.99 -21.03 -8.35
C SER A 154 -24.21 -20.43 -9.52
N PHE A 155 -23.32 -19.50 -9.19
CA PHE A 155 -22.34 -18.92 -10.11
C PHE A 155 -20.96 -19.07 -9.50
N ARG A 156 -20.04 -19.66 -10.23
CA ARG A 156 -18.64 -19.65 -9.86
C ARG A 156 -17.99 -18.39 -10.45
N MET A 157 -17.52 -17.53 -9.57
CA MET A 157 -17.05 -16.20 -9.91
C MET A 157 -15.64 -15.98 -9.36
N THR A 158 -14.91 -15.06 -9.99
CA THR A 158 -13.61 -14.56 -9.49
C THR A 158 -13.73 -13.07 -9.26
N SER A 159 -13.27 -12.62 -8.10
CA SER A 159 -13.17 -11.20 -7.80
C SER A 159 -11.86 -10.62 -8.35
N ARG A 160 -11.88 -9.36 -8.78
CA ARG A 160 -10.70 -8.66 -9.28
C ARG A 160 -9.78 -8.26 -8.12
N SER A 161 -8.46 -8.54 -8.24
CA SER A 161 -7.48 -8.29 -7.17
C SER A 161 -7.19 -6.82 -6.86
N GLY A 162 -7.37 -5.94 -7.85
CA GLY A 162 -7.02 -4.51 -7.73
C GLY A 162 -8.13 -3.60 -7.20
N VAL A 163 -9.25 -4.16 -6.72
CA VAL A 163 -10.37 -3.39 -6.18
C VAL A 163 -10.15 -3.02 -4.71
N ASP A 164 -10.80 -1.95 -4.25
CA ASP A 164 -10.74 -1.55 -2.86
C ASP A 164 -11.60 -2.45 -1.97
N GLN A 165 -11.33 -2.46 -0.67
CA GLN A 165 -12.13 -3.21 0.30
C GLN A 165 -13.46 -2.50 0.52
N ARG A 166 -14.53 -3.08 -0.02
CA ARG A 166 -15.92 -2.64 0.17
C ARG A 166 -16.90 -3.64 -0.44
N SER A 167 -18.18 -3.39 -0.27
CA SER A 167 -19.20 -4.11 -1.02
C SER A 167 -19.34 -3.59 -2.44
N TYR A 168 -19.60 -4.51 -3.38
CA TYR A 168 -19.78 -4.24 -4.80
C TYR A 168 -21.09 -4.84 -5.27
N GLY A 169 -21.81 -4.06 -6.07
CA GLY A 169 -23.09 -4.46 -6.63
C GLY A 169 -22.97 -5.54 -7.71
N LEU A 170 -23.76 -6.58 -7.59
CA LEU A 170 -24.00 -7.56 -8.65
C LEU A 170 -25.47 -7.47 -9.05
N THR A 171 -25.72 -7.04 -10.27
CA THR A 171 -27.06 -6.97 -10.86
C THR A 171 -27.40 -8.30 -11.50
N ILE A 172 -28.58 -8.82 -11.22
CA ILE A 172 -29.15 -10.02 -11.80
C ILE A 172 -30.35 -9.60 -12.67
N LYS A 173 -30.22 -9.71 -13.97
CA LYS A 173 -31.28 -9.50 -14.93
C LYS A 173 -32.00 -10.83 -15.16
N ALA A 174 -33.30 -10.83 -15.04
CA ALA A 174 -34.15 -11.99 -15.28
C ALA A 174 -35.02 -11.74 -16.52
N ASN A 175 -34.91 -12.62 -17.49
CA ASN A 175 -35.89 -12.75 -18.59
C ASN A 175 -36.70 -13.99 -18.36
N TYR A 176 -38.02 -13.89 -18.38
CA TYR A 176 -38.88 -15.01 -18.08
C TYR A 176 -40.26 -14.87 -18.75
N ASP A 177 -40.95 -15.98 -18.83
CA ASP A 177 -42.35 -16.01 -19.28
C ASP A 177 -43.29 -16.07 -18.07
N SER A 178 -44.38 -15.36 -18.15
CA SER A 178 -45.58 -15.45 -17.28
C SER A 178 -46.78 -15.83 -18.14
N PRO A 179 -47.89 -16.33 -17.57
CA PRO A 179 -49.03 -16.77 -18.35
C PRO A 179 -49.53 -15.80 -19.40
N GLU A 180 -49.54 -14.51 -19.13
CA GLU A 180 -50.00 -13.45 -20.07
C GLU A 180 -48.86 -12.63 -20.63
N PHE A 181 -47.62 -12.82 -20.19
CA PHE A 181 -46.48 -12.05 -20.63
C PHE A 181 -45.37 -12.98 -21.13
N LYS A 182 -44.94 -12.74 -22.35
CA LYS A 182 -43.77 -13.35 -22.94
C LYS A 182 -42.57 -12.39 -22.86
N ASN A 183 -41.39 -12.94 -22.53
CA ASN A 183 -40.16 -12.17 -22.36
C ASN A 183 -40.30 -11.02 -21.32
N ALA A 184 -40.96 -11.29 -20.20
CA ALA A 184 -40.98 -10.34 -19.10
C ALA A 184 -39.59 -10.13 -18.54
N GLU A 185 -39.27 -8.91 -18.18
CA GLU A 185 -37.97 -8.55 -17.62
C GLU A 185 -38.10 -8.17 -16.14
N GLY A 186 -37.09 -8.53 -15.38
CA GLY A 186 -36.94 -8.15 -13.99
C GLY A 186 -35.46 -7.87 -13.69
N THR A 187 -35.19 -6.93 -12.81
CA THR A 187 -33.84 -6.63 -12.35
C THR A 187 -33.80 -6.72 -10.83
N MET A 188 -32.78 -7.39 -10.34
CA MET A 188 -32.50 -7.58 -8.92
C MET A 188 -31.04 -7.24 -8.68
N SER A 189 -30.65 -6.91 -7.47
CA SER A 189 -29.27 -6.66 -7.11
C SER A 189 -28.92 -7.26 -5.75
N VAL A 190 -27.67 -7.61 -5.58
CA VAL A 190 -27.07 -8.00 -4.31
C VAL A 190 -25.75 -7.27 -4.14
N ASP A 191 -25.44 -6.87 -2.93
CA ASP A 191 -24.17 -6.25 -2.59
C ASP A 191 -23.26 -7.32 -1.95
N ILE A 192 -22.12 -7.55 -2.57
CA ILE A 192 -21.18 -8.60 -2.20
C ILE A 192 -19.94 -7.95 -1.59
N PRO A 193 -19.64 -8.19 -0.30
CA PRO A 193 -18.46 -7.62 0.35
C PRO A 193 -17.19 -8.31 -0.14
N VAL A 194 -16.20 -7.50 -0.49
CA VAL A 194 -14.86 -7.95 -0.89
C VAL A 194 -13.84 -7.41 0.10
N LYS A 195 -13.06 -8.31 0.69
CA LYS A 195 -11.96 -7.98 1.59
C LYS A 195 -10.62 -7.96 0.84
N GLN A 196 -9.70 -7.18 1.36
CA GLN A 196 -8.30 -7.14 0.92
C GLN A 196 -7.41 -7.76 2.00
N ILE A 197 -6.38 -8.46 1.58
CA ILE A 197 -5.35 -8.95 2.50
C ILE A 197 -4.33 -7.83 2.74
N PRO A 198 -4.04 -7.49 4.00
CA PRO A 198 -2.94 -6.58 4.33
C PRO A 198 -1.62 -7.11 3.79
N ARG A 199 -0.80 -6.25 3.20
CA ARG A 199 0.51 -6.62 2.68
C ARG A 199 1.51 -5.54 3.02
N LEU A 200 2.57 -5.93 3.67
CA LEU A 200 3.69 -5.06 3.96
C LEU A 200 5.00 -5.63 3.42
N ASN A 201 5.94 -4.74 3.16
CA ASN A 201 7.32 -5.07 2.87
C ASN A 201 8.22 -4.12 3.67
N THR A 202 9.38 -4.61 4.08
CA THR A 202 10.39 -3.79 4.76
C THR A 202 11.44 -3.30 3.78
N GLY A 203 11.92 -2.08 3.98
CA GLY A 203 13.15 -1.60 3.38
C GLY A 203 14.37 -2.35 3.89
N THR A 204 15.53 -1.92 3.46
CA THR A 204 16.81 -2.41 3.99
C THR A 204 16.96 -1.97 5.44
N PHE A 205 17.42 -2.88 6.30
CA PHE A 205 17.77 -2.55 7.66
C PHE A 205 19.12 -1.83 7.68
N GLU A 206 19.14 -0.62 8.21
CA GLU A 206 20.35 0.15 8.46
C GLU A 206 20.65 0.06 9.94
N VAL A 207 21.79 -0.54 10.28
CA VAL A 207 22.25 -0.75 11.67
C VAL A 207 23.58 -0.02 11.80
N MET A 208 23.64 1.00 12.64
CA MET A 208 24.82 1.84 12.78
C MET A 208 25.15 2.16 14.25
N PRO A 209 26.29 1.68 14.73
CA PRO A 209 27.21 0.70 14.15
C PRO A 209 26.61 -0.72 14.15
N ASP A 210 27.08 -1.61 13.25
CA ASP A 210 26.68 -3.01 13.15
C ASP A 210 27.35 -3.93 14.19
N SER A 211 28.30 -3.36 14.98
CA SER A 211 28.99 -4.01 16.08
C SER A 211 29.17 -3.02 17.23
N ILE A 212 28.74 -3.42 18.42
CA ILE A 212 28.80 -2.64 19.65
C ILE A 212 29.35 -3.48 20.77
N SER A 213 29.76 -2.83 21.90
CA SER A 213 30.07 -3.50 23.14
C SER A 213 28.85 -3.53 24.08
N VAL A 214 28.87 -4.42 25.07
CA VAL A 214 27.86 -4.42 26.14
C VAL A 214 27.81 -3.04 26.80
N GLY A 215 26.61 -2.45 26.88
CA GLY A 215 26.37 -1.11 27.40
C GLY A 215 26.43 0.01 26.35
N GLU A 216 26.86 -0.27 25.11
CA GLU A 216 26.82 0.68 24.00
C GLU A 216 25.51 0.57 23.23
N GLU A 217 25.24 1.59 22.43
CA GLU A 217 24.01 1.71 21.65
C GLU A 217 24.29 1.66 20.15
N SER A 218 23.38 1.04 19.42
CA SER A 218 23.30 1.07 17.97
C SER A 218 21.97 1.63 17.52
N ASN A 219 21.96 2.43 16.47
CA ASN A 219 20.74 2.90 15.84
C ASN A 219 20.30 1.92 14.75
N VAL A 220 19.04 1.50 14.81
CA VAL A 220 18.38 0.65 13.82
C VAL A 220 17.31 1.45 13.10
N MET A 221 17.47 1.61 11.79
CA MET A 221 16.53 2.33 10.93
C MET A 221 16.06 1.46 9.78
N PHE A 222 14.77 1.49 9.47
CA PHE A 222 14.19 0.88 8.25
C PHE A 222 12.80 1.41 7.98
N GLY A 223 12.36 1.28 6.72
CA GLY A 223 11.00 1.61 6.31
C GLY A 223 10.08 0.39 6.34
N ILE A 224 8.83 0.59 6.72
CA ILE A 224 7.73 -0.37 6.57
C ILE A 224 6.81 0.15 5.49
N ASN A 225 6.81 -0.50 4.33
CA ASN A 225 6.01 -0.10 3.17
C ASN A 225 4.69 -0.86 3.16
N ASN A 226 3.57 -0.16 3.21
CA ASN A 226 2.28 -0.78 2.97
C ASN A 226 2.08 -0.99 1.45
N THR A 227 2.30 -2.21 0.99
CA THR A 227 2.12 -2.60 -0.42
C THR A 227 0.73 -3.16 -0.71
N GLY A 228 -0.13 -3.20 0.32
CA GLY A 228 -1.53 -3.62 0.24
C GLY A 228 -2.47 -2.50 -0.18
N LYS A 229 -3.77 -2.80 -0.13
CA LYS A 229 -4.86 -1.88 -0.46
C LYS A 229 -5.59 -1.35 0.78
N VAL A 230 -5.34 -1.94 1.94
CA VAL A 230 -5.94 -1.55 3.22
C VAL A 230 -4.91 -0.84 4.09
N THR A 231 -5.39 -0.01 5.00
CA THR A 231 -4.53 0.64 6.00
C THR A 231 -4.05 -0.40 7.02
N LEU A 232 -2.79 -0.33 7.39
CA LEU A 232 -2.23 -1.05 8.53
C LEU A 232 -2.37 -0.13 9.74
N TYR A 233 -3.12 -0.59 10.75
CA TYR A 233 -3.35 0.19 11.96
C TYR A 233 -2.38 -0.21 13.07
N ASN A 234 -2.07 0.71 13.95
CA ASN A 234 -1.28 0.48 15.16
C ASN A 234 0.03 -0.29 14.91
N VAL A 235 0.71 0.03 13.81
CA VAL A 235 1.95 -0.65 13.44
C VAL A 235 3.01 -0.42 14.51
N MET A 236 3.60 -1.52 14.99
CA MET A 236 4.69 -1.52 15.97
C MET A 236 5.84 -2.39 15.47
N ALA A 237 7.05 -2.04 15.85
CA ALA A 237 8.23 -2.87 15.65
C ALA A 237 8.85 -3.24 17.01
N ARG A 238 9.09 -4.53 17.23
CA ARG A 238 9.74 -5.09 18.41
C ARG A 238 10.97 -5.86 17.97
N PHE A 239 12.02 -5.78 18.77
CA PHE A 239 13.28 -6.45 18.53
C PHE A 239 13.54 -7.47 19.64
N GLU A 240 13.90 -8.69 19.28
CA GLU A 240 14.15 -9.78 20.22
C GLU A 240 15.49 -10.44 19.91
N ALA A 241 16.39 -10.38 20.88
CA ALA A 241 17.61 -11.20 20.96
C ALA A 241 18.12 -11.16 22.41
N ASP A 242 18.78 -12.22 22.85
CA ASP A 242 19.36 -12.31 24.22
C ASP A 242 20.50 -11.29 24.41
N SER A 243 21.13 -10.86 23.32
CA SER A 243 22.28 -9.94 23.34
C SER A 243 21.89 -8.46 23.42
N ILE A 244 20.61 -8.12 23.31
CA ILE A 244 20.15 -6.72 23.25
C ILE A 244 19.06 -6.40 24.27
N GLN A 245 18.94 -5.10 24.55
CA GLN A 245 17.81 -4.51 25.24
C GLN A 245 17.30 -3.33 24.41
N THR A 246 15.99 -3.26 24.20
CA THR A 246 15.35 -2.18 23.45
C THR A 246 13.91 -1.98 23.94
N THR A 247 13.28 -0.93 23.48
CA THR A 247 11.85 -0.64 23.68
C THR A 247 11.11 -0.82 22.36
N ASP A 248 9.84 -1.21 22.45
CA ASP A 248 8.97 -1.30 21.29
C ASP A 248 8.83 0.06 20.63
N THR A 249 8.90 0.10 19.30
CA THR A 249 8.76 1.32 18.52
C THR A 249 7.38 1.38 17.88
N TYR A 250 6.60 2.40 18.26
CA TYR A 250 5.30 2.65 17.65
C TYR A 250 5.45 3.50 16.38
N VAL A 251 4.98 2.97 15.25
CA VAL A 251 5.06 3.63 13.93
C VAL A 251 3.75 4.35 13.60
N GLY A 252 2.63 3.84 14.12
CA GLY A 252 1.30 4.38 13.86
C GLY A 252 0.60 3.73 12.69
N ASN A 253 -0.32 4.46 12.05
CA ASN A 253 -1.11 3.94 10.93
C ASN A 253 -0.39 4.20 9.61
N ILE A 254 -0.28 3.16 8.77
CA ILE A 254 0.34 3.26 7.45
C ILE A 254 -0.74 2.99 6.39
N LYS A 255 -1.12 4.02 5.63
CA LYS A 255 -2.11 3.89 4.56
C LYS A 255 -1.54 3.14 3.35
N SER A 256 -2.44 2.67 2.49
CA SER A 256 -2.06 2.03 1.22
C SER A 256 -1.07 2.90 0.41
N GLY A 257 0.07 2.34 0.06
CA GLY A 257 1.14 3.01 -0.70
C GLY A 257 2.03 3.94 0.12
N GLU A 258 1.80 4.09 1.42
CA GLU A 258 2.64 4.89 2.32
C GLU A 258 3.73 4.04 2.99
N THR A 259 4.73 4.72 3.53
CA THR A 259 5.84 4.15 4.29
C THR A 259 5.83 4.71 5.69
N GLY A 260 5.87 3.85 6.70
CA GLY A 260 6.19 4.19 8.07
C GLY A 260 7.68 3.96 8.33
N ASN A 261 8.31 4.82 9.11
CA ASN A 261 9.73 4.69 9.43
C ASN A 261 9.92 4.21 10.87
N VAL A 262 10.80 3.24 11.03
CA VAL A 262 11.32 2.79 12.32
C VAL A 262 12.69 3.45 12.51
N ASP A 263 12.88 4.07 13.67
CA ASP A 263 14.14 4.64 14.13
C ASP A 263 14.23 4.34 15.62
N CYS A 264 15.10 3.42 16.00
CA CYS A 264 15.16 2.84 17.32
C CYS A 264 16.60 2.68 17.80
N MET A 265 16.87 3.05 19.06
CA MET A 265 18.12 2.78 19.72
C MET A 265 18.05 1.43 20.41
N VAL A 266 19.04 0.60 20.14
CA VAL A 266 19.21 -0.74 20.69
C VAL A 266 20.47 -0.77 21.52
N THR A 267 20.39 -1.22 22.76
CA THR A 267 21.52 -1.30 23.68
C THR A 267 22.04 -2.74 23.78
N GLY A 268 23.33 -2.95 23.69
CA GLY A 268 23.95 -4.24 23.94
C GLY A 268 23.82 -4.63 25.41
N SER A 269 23.23 -5.80 25.72
CA SER A 269 22.99 -6.29 27.08
C SER A 269 23.87 -7.47 27.44
N ALA A 270 24.25 -8.29 26.48
CA ALA A 270 25.14 -9.44 26.65
C ALA A 270 25.90 -9.73 25.35
N PRO A 271 27.09 -10.36 25.43
CA PRO A 271 27.82 -10.74 24.23
C PRO A 271 27.01 -11.70 23.36
N THR A 272 27.07 -11.48 22.06
CA THR A 272 26.41 -12.34 21.07
C THR A 272 27.00 -13.75 21.10
N THR A 273 26.14 -14.76 21.22
CA THR A 273 26.51 -16.18 21.25
C THR A 273 26.22 -16.91 19.92
N ASP A 274 25.54 -16.25 19.00
CA ASP A 274 25.16 -16.74 17.69
C ASP A 274 25.77 -15.86 16.58
N ASP A 275 25.21 -15.93 15.36
CA ASP A 275 25.64 -15.09 14.23
C ASP A 275 25.17 -13.62 14.31
N GLY A 276 24.85 -13.11 15.51
CA GLY A 276 24.36 -11.74 15.73
C GLY A 276 22.94 -11.51 15.26
N LYS A 277 22.13 -12.54 15.18
CA LYS A 277 20.76 -12.45 14.69
C LYS A 277 19.85 -11.78 15.71
N VAL A 278 19.18 -10.74 15.26
CA VAL A 278 18.14 -10.06 16.00
C VAL A 278 16.82 -10.25 15.23
N LYS A 279 15.85 -10.83 15.90
CA LYS A 279 14.49 -11.00 15.36
C LYS A 279 13.75 -9.68 15.44
N VAL A 280 13.19 -9.25 14.33
CA VAL A 280 12.32 -8.07 14.23
C VAL A 280 10.90 -8.53 14.02
N ILE A 281 10.02 -8.22 14.95
CA ILE A 281 8.59 -8.53 14.88
C ILE A 281 7.84 -7.25 14.58
N ILE A 282 7.19 -7.22 13.43
CA ILE A 282 6.34 -6.11 13.01
C ILE A 282 4.90 -6.55 13.21
N SER A 283 4.20 -5.94 14.16
CA SER A 283 2.79 -6.18 14.40
C SER A 283 1.95 -5.04 13.85
N TYR A 284 0.77 -5.37 13.38
CA TYR A 284 -0.23 -4.40 12.92
C TYR A 284 -1.63 -4.96 13.12
N GLU A 285 -2.61 -4.08 13.14
CA GLU A 285 -4.03 -4.42 13.21
C GLU A 285 -4.72 -4.16 11.88
N ASP A 286 -5.74 -4.94 11.59
CA ASP A 286 -6.69 -4.67 10.51
C ASP A 286 -7.78 -3.67 10.98
N GLU A 287 -8.74 -3.36 10.12
CA GLU A 287 -9.89 -2.48 10.45
C GLU A 287 -10.80 -3.03 11.55
N ASN A 288 -10.75 -4.35 11.84
CA ASN A 288 -11.54 -5.00 12.88
C ASN A 288 -10.76 -5.11 14.21
N GLY A 289 -9.50 -4.66 14.23
CA GLY A 289 -8.59 -4.78 15.37
C GLY A 289 -7.96 -6.18 15.50
N GLU A 290 -8.00 -7.00 14.43
CA GLU A 290 -7.30 -8.28 14.40
C GLU A 290 -5.81 -8.06 14.19
N VAL A 291 -5.01 -8.59 15.14
CA VAL A 291 -3.54 -8.41 15.13
C VAL A 291 -2.89 -9.44 14.22
N SER A 292 -2.01 -8.99 13.37
CA SER A 292 -1.12 -9.82 12.55
C SER A 292 0.33 -9.46 12.82
N GLU A 293 1.23 -10.45 12.69
CA GLU A 293 2.66 -10.28 12.91
C GLU A 293 3.46 -10.75 11.69
N VAL A 294 4.52 -10.04 11.38
CA VAL A 294 5.50 -10.40 10.35
C VAL A 294 6.90 -10.39 10.97
N GLU A 295 7.59 -11.51 10.84
CA GLU A 295 8.94 -11.67 11.37
C GLU A 295 9.99 -11.37 10.29
N LYS A 296 11.03 -10.66 10.70
CA LYS A 296 12.24 -10.37 9.92
C LYS A 296 13.47 -10.58 10.78
N GLU A 297 14.63 -10.62 10.16
CA GLU A 297 15.91 -10.73 10.85
C GLU A 297 16.83 -9.60 10.41
N LEU A 298 17.59 -9.06 11.35
CA LEU A 298 18.74 -8.21 11.11
C LEU A 298 19.96 -8.77 11.86
N THR A 299 21.14 -8.21 11.58
CA THR A 299 22.38 -8.63 12.24
C THR A 299 22.96 -7.47 13.03
N LEU A 300 23.25 -7.71 14.32
CA LEU A 300 23.94 -6.79 15.22
C LEU A 300 24.85 -7.62 16.14
N TYR A 301 26.14 -7.35 16.10
CA TYR A 301 27.10 -8.01 16.96
C TYR A 301 27.33 -7.23 18.26
N VAL A 302 27.24 -7.93 19.40
CA VAL A 302 27.56 -7.36 20.70
C VAL A 302 28.77 -8.10 21.24
N SER A 303 29.86 -7.39 21.55
CA SER A 303 31.09 -7.92 22.14
C SER A 303 31.14 -7.63 23.64
N GLU A 304 32.01 -8.35 24.33
CA GLU A 304 32.33 -7.99 25.72
C GLU A 304 32.87 -6.55 25.79
N PRO A 305 32.57 -5.82 26.86
CA PRO A 305 33.13 -4.47 27.02
C PRO A 305 34.66 -4.58 27.03
N ALA A 306 35.31 -3.62 26.36
CA ALA A 306 36.78 -3.54 26.47
C ALA A 306 37.16 -3.44 27.94
N PRO A 307 38.18 -4.20 28.39
CA PRO A 307 38.61 -4.09 29.79
C PRO A 307 38.99 -2.63 30.05
N ASP A 308 38.42 -2.07 31.13
CA ASP A 308 38.79 -0.73 31.58
C ASP A 308 40.30 -0.66 31.80
N MET A 309 40.97 0.14 31.02
CA MET A 309 42.41 0.34 31.16
C MET A 309 42.80 1.07 32.47
N ASP A 310 41.80 1.57 33.20
CA ASP A 310 42.03 2.24 34.50
C ASP A 310 42.37 1.30 35.66
N ASP A 311 42.08 -0.02 35.53
CA ASP A 311 42.40 -1.03 36.55
C ASP A 311 43.70 -1.81 36.28
N MET A 312 44.47 -1.43 35.25
CA MET A 312 45.83 -1.94 35.15
C MET A 312 46.69 -1.30 36.23
N ASP A 313 46.78 -2.01 37.35
CA ASP A 313 47.76 -1.73 38.39
C ASP A 313 49.17 -1.70 37.77
N MET A 314 49.64 -0.48 37.48
CA MET A 314 50.97 -0.20 36.93
C MET A 314 52.10 -0.47 37.93
N SER A 315 51.83 -1.13 39.06
CA SER A 315 52.83 -1.40 40.10
C SER A 315 53.70 -2.63 39.83
N GLY A 316 53.53 -3.30 38.66
CA GLY A 316 54.25 -4.51 38.29
C GLY A 316 55.15 -4.42 37.06
N MET A 317 55.36 -3.23 36.49
CA MET A 317 56.30 -3.07 35.38
C MET A 317 57.74 -2.88 35.92
N ASP A 318 58.34 -3.97 36.40
CA ASP A 318 59.79 -4.11 36.44
C ASP A 318 60.34 -4.14 35.00
N GLU A 319 61.24 -3.20 34.78
CA GLU A 319 62.20 -3.08 33.66
C GLU A 319 61.93 -3.96 32.44
N MET A 320 61.25 -3.43 31.46
CA MET A 320 61.32 -3.94 30.08
C MET A 320 62.79 -3.77 29.58
N PRO A 321 63.39 -4.82 29.01
CA PRO A 321 64.64 -4.68 28.27
C PRO A 321 64.44 -3.65 27.18
N GLN A 322 65.29 -2.62 27.12
CA GLN A 322 65.32 -1.66 26.01
C GLN A 322 65.56 -2.43 24.73
N GLU A 323 64.51 -2.67 23.95
CA GLU A 323 64.65 -3.12 22.57
C GLU A 323 65.49 -2.10 21.81
N GLU A 324 66.61 -2.58 21.25
CA GLU A 324 67.44 -1.74 20.32
C GLU A 324 66.53 -1.16 19.22
N PRO A 325 66.67 0.12 18.90
CA PRO A 325 65.83 0.75 17.91
C PRO A 325 65.94 0.03 16.57
N GLY A 326 64.80 -0.46 16.08
CA GLY A 326 64.73 -1.22 14.84
C GLY A 326 65.31 -0.49 13.62
N PRO A 327 65.71 -1.23 12.57
CA PRO A 327 66.48 -0.68 11.45
C PRO A 327 65.84 0.53 10.79
N VAL A 328 64.50 0.69 10.89
CA VAL A 328 63.75 1.84 10.35
C VAL A 328 64.05 3.11 11.14
N GLN A 329 64.21 3.02 12.45
CA GLN A 329 64.51 4.16 13.29
C GLN A 329 65.99 4.60 13.17
N LYS A 330 66.91 3.61 12.99
CA LYS A 330 68.34 3.86 12.84
C LYS A 330 68.72 4.39 11.46
N TYR A 331 68.00 3.98 10.41
CA TYR A 331 68.29 4.34 9.01
C TYR A 331 67.23 5.18 8.36
N GLY A 332 66.17 5.53 9.02
CA GLY A 332 65.00 6.25 8.45
C GLY A 332 65.38 7.56 7.73
N LYS A 333 66.37 8.30 8.30
CA LYS A 333 66.85 9.54 7.65
C LYS A 333 67.65 9.26 6.37
N ILE A 334 68.35 8.12 6.30
CA ILE A 334 69.10 7.71 5.11
C ILE A 334 68.15 7.18 4.03
N ILE A 335 67.17 6.43 4.41
CA ILE A 335 66.11 5.94 3.51
C ILE A 335 65.32 7.13 2.92
N LEU A 336 64.97 8.11 3.73
CA LEU A 336 64.30 9.33 3.27
C LEU A 336 65.14 10.12 2.27
N ALA A 337 66.45 10.26 2.57
CA ALA A 337 67.39 10.94 1.66
C ALA A 337 67.54 10.19 0.31
N ALA A 338 67.59 8.87 0.34
CA ALA A 338 67.66 8.05 -0.87
C ALA A 338 66.40 8.18 -1.73
N VAL A 339 65.20 8.19 -1.12
CA VAL A 339 63.92 8.40 -1.84
C VAL A 339 63.86 9.78 -2.50
N VAL A 340 64.35 10.82 -1.80
CA VAL A 340 64.39 12.18 -2.35
C VAL A 340 65.36 12.27 -3.55
N ILE A 341 66.51 11.61 -3.46
CA ILE A 341 67.50 11.58 -4.57
C ILE A 341 66.92 10.84 -5.78
N VAL A 342 66.29 9.68 -5.57
CA VAL A 342 65.62 8.92 -6.65
C VAL A 342 64.49 9.75 -7.27
N GLY A 343 63.70 10.40 -6.47
CA GLY A 343 62.62 11.29 -6.93
C GLY A 343 63.19 12.47 -7.78
N ALA A 344 64.29 13.07 -7.35
CA ALA A 344 64.93 14.13 -8.10
C ALA A 344 65.53 13.66 -9.46
N VAL A 345 66.15 12.49 -9.49
CA VAL A 345 66.66 11.89 -10.74
C VAL A 345 65.51 11.54 -11.70
N VAL A 346 64.43 10.98 -11.21
CA VAL A 346 63.24 10.71 -12.02
C VAL A 346 62.63 12.01 -12.50
N GLY A 347 62.47 13.01 -11.66
CA GLY A 347 61.97 14.34 -12.02
C GLY A 347 62.82 15.01 -13.12
N ILE A 348 64.17 14.97 -13.01
CA ILE A 348 65.10 15.53 -14.02
C ILE A 348 64.99 14.75 -15.34
N THR A 349 64.84 13.42 -15.30
CA THR A 349 64.76 12.64 -16.54
C THR A 349 63.36 12.85 -17.22
N VAL A 350 62.31 12.97 -16.50
CA VAL A 350 60.98 13.31 -17.05
C VAL A 350 60.98 14.74 -17.62
N PHE A 351 61.59 15.69 -16.89
CA PHE A 351 61.69 17.08 -17.35
C PHE A 351 62.54 17.21 -18.63
N ARG A 352 63.67 16.49 -18.71
CA ARG A 352 64.55 16.44 -19.94
C ARG A 352 63.74 15.77 -21.10
N LYS A 353 62.97 14.74 -20.85
CA LYS A 353 62.14 14.07 -21.87
C LYS A 353 61.03 14.99 -22.37
N HIS A 354 60.44 15.76 -21.47
CA HIS A 354 59.38 16.72 -21.83
C HIS A 354 59.92 17.90 -22.63
N ARG A 355 61.18 18.36 -22.31
CA ARG A 355 61.82 19.43 -23.02
C ARG A 355 62.33 19.02 -24.42
N LYS A 356 62.71 17.72 -24.60
CA LYS A 356 63.03 17.16 -25.93
C LYS A 356 61.74 17.09 -26.78
N ARG A 357 60.63 16.60 -26.25
CA ARG A 357 59.38 16.56 -26.99
C ARG A 357 58.84 17.91 -27.45
N LYS A 358 59.09 18.97 -26.69
CA LYS A 358 58.71 20.34 -27.09
C LYS A 358 59.63 20.87 -28.18
N LYS A 359 60.93 20.46 -28.26
CA LYS A 359 61.83 20.85 -29.33
C LYS A 359 61.52 20.09 -30.63
N ASP A 360 61.21 18.82 -30.52
CA ASP A 360 60.89 18.00 -31.70
C ASP A 360 59.51 18.41 -32.30
N ALA A 361 58.53 18.83 -31.46
CA ALA A 361 57.28 19.41 -31.93
C ALA A 361 57.38 20.77 -32.57
N ALA A 362 58.39 21.59 -32.15
CA ALA A 362 58.68 22.89 -32.78
C ALA A 362 59.46 22.78 -34.11
N LEU A 363 60.20 21.67 -34.31
CA LEU A 363 60.86 21.37 -35.59
C LEU A 363 59.88 20.86 -36.64
N LEU A 364 58.87 20.07 -36.22
CA LEU A 364 57.81 19.57 -37.11
C LEU A 364 56.81 20.66 -37.54
N ALA A 365 56.55 21.66 -36.67
CA ALA A 365 55.70 22.81 -37.02
C ALA A 365 56.31 23.78 -38.03
N ASN A 366 57.61 23.71 -38.29
CA ASN A 366 58.29 24.54 -39.29
C ASN A 366 58.48 23.87 -40.69
N GLU A 367 58.08 22.59 -40.82
CA GLU A 367 58.16 21.89 -42.13
C GLU A 367 56.81 21.92 -42.86
N ASP A 368 55.70 22.27 -42.21
CA ASP A 368 54.34 22.31 -42.81
C ASP A 368 53.94 23.68 -43.40
N GLU A 369 54.85 24.68 -43.38
CA GLU A 369 54.57 26.04 -43.88
C GLU A 369 55.15 26.35 -45.28
N VAL A 370 55.60 25.33 -46.04
CA VAL A 370 56.17 25.51 -47.41
C VAL A 370 55.50 24.54 -48.38
N ASN A 371 54.19 24.57 -48.52
CA ASN A 371 53.57 24.05 -49.77
C ASN A 371 52.00 24.24 -49.66
N GLU A 372 51.56 25.45 -50.01
CA GLU A 372 50.27 25.66 -50.61
C GLU A 372 50.31 26.91 -51.49
N GLU A 373 50.42 26.71 -52.77
CA GLU A 373 50.02 27.66 -53.80
C GLU A 373 48.65 27.20 -54.35
N PRO A 374 47.79 28.16 -54.74
CA PRO A 374 46.34 27.94 -54.93
C PRO A 374 46.04 27.51 -56.37
N ASP A 375 44.98 26.73 -56.52
CA ASP A 375 44.32 26.62 -57.82
C ASP A 375 42.81 26.88 -57.69
N GLU A 376 42.37 27.66 -58.62
CA GLU A 376 41.08 28.28 -58.80
C GLU A 376 40.04 27.32 -59.43
N THR A 377 38.84 27.66 -59.16
CA THR A 377 37.69 27.70 -60.11
C THR A 377 36.79 26.48 -60.23
N VAL A 378 35.57 26.89 -60.16
CA VAL A 378 34.40 26.73 -61.07
C VAL A 378 33.26 25.78 -60.57
N ASP A 379 32.26 26.52 -60.15
CA ASP A 379 30.81 26.47 -60.57
C ASP A 379 30.07 25.13 -60.78
N LYS A 380 28.95 25.17 -60.24
CA LYS A 380 27.57 24.92 -60.77
C LYS A 380 26.76 23.83 -60.10
N GLU A 381 25.78 24.40 -59.46
CA GLU A 381 24.32 24.19 -59.75
C GLU A 381 23.75 22.75 -59.64
N SER A 382 22.80 22.59 -58.82
CA SER A 382 21.37 22.47 -59.25
C SER A 382 20.57 21.41 -58.44
N LYS A 383 19.58 21.95 -57.75
CA LYS A 383 18.19 21.49 -57.65
C LYS A 383 17.84 20.11 -57.08
N ASN A 384 17.14 20.29 -55.99
CA ASN A 384 15.83 19.74 -55.60
C ASN A 384 15.10 18.79 -56.59
N PRO A 385 14.17 17.99 -56.15
CA PRO A 385 13.12 18.36 -55.16
C PRO A 385 13.16 17.53 -53.86
#